data_b2d02554ebff3aea16ffad4825cf99ee
#
_entry.id   b2d02554ebff3aea16ffad4825cf99ee
#
_cell.length_a   1.000
_cell.length_b   1.000
_cell.length_c   1.000
_cell.angle_alpha   90.00
_cell.angle_beta   90.00
_cell.angle_gamma   90.00
#
_symmetry.space_group_name_H-M   'P 1'
#
loop_
_entity.id
_entity.type
_entity.pdbx_description
1 polymer ?
#
loop_
_entity_poly.entity_id
_entity_poly.type
_entity_poly.pdbx_seq_one_letter_code
_entity_poly.pdbx_strand_id
1 'polypeptide(L)'
;MARRVLDRNVLRLIKLWLQVPVEERDGDGKRHISGGKSSTRGTPQGGVASPLLSVIYMNRFLKHWRLTGRGEAFHAHVISYADDFVILSRGHAEEALTWTRAMMTKLGLTLNEAKTSVKNARREGFDFLGYTLGPRHLPNGGRWYLGASPSKKSVQRVKVKIGELLVPGNKGAWDEVRARLNRVLRGWSAYFSYGALASAYEAVQHR
;
A
#
# COMPACT_ATOMS: atom_id res chain seq x y z
N MET A 1 19.93 13.82 -0.09
CA MET A 1 19.28 14.85 0.74
C MET A 1 20.15 16.10 0.89
N ALA A 2 21.40 16.00 1.29
CA ALA A 2 22.28 17.15 1.53
C ALA A 2 22.40 18.18 0.39
N ARG A 3 22.13 17.83 -0.86
CA ARG A 3 22.13 18.77 -1.99
C ARG A 3 20.86 19.65 -2.09
N ARG A 4 19.82 19.37 -1.30
CA ARG A 4 18.53 20.07 -1.37
C ARG A 4 18.07 20.66 -0.04
N VAL A 5 18.60 20.16 1.06
CA VAL A 5 18.35 20.69 2.41
C VAL A 5 19.58 21.47 2.82
N LEU A 6 19.46 22.78 2.86
CA LEU A 6 20.57 23.68 3.20
C LEU A 6 20.76 23.83 4.71
N ASP A 7 19.71 23.60 5.49
CA ASP A 7 19.76 23.72 6.94
C ASP A 7 20.51 22.53 7.57
N ARG A 8 21.63 22.84 8.21
CA ARG A 8 22.49 21.86 8.89
C ARG A 8 21.79 21.18 10.06
N ASN A 9 20.89 21.88 10.77
CA ASN A 9 20.16 21.30 11.90
C ASN A 9 19.15 20.26 11.42
N VAL A 10 18.45 20.56 10.33
CA VAL A 10 17.54 19.58 9.70
C VAL A 10 18.31 18.35 9.21
N LEU A 11 19.47 18.53 8.58
CA LEU A 11 20.32 17.41 8.16
C LEU A 11 20.82 16.59 9.35
N ARG A 12 21.16 17.26 10.47
CA ARG A 12 21.55 16.58 11.72
C ARG A 12 20.41 15.76 12.29
N LEU A 13 19.20 16.32 12.34
CA LEU A 13 18.00 15.57 12.78
C LEU A 13 17.72 14.34 11.92
N ILE A 14 17.76 14.49 10.59
CA ILE A 14 17.60 13.35 9.67
C ILE A 14 18.66 12.28 9.96
N LYS A 15 19.90 12.66 10.16
CA LYS A 15 20.99 11.73 10.49
C LYS A 15 20.73 11.01 11.82
N LEU A 16 20.27 11.73 12.83
CA LEU A 16 19.89 11.14 14.12
C LEU A 16 18.76 10.13 13.96
N TRP A 17 17.70 10.44 13.22
CA TRP A 17 16.59 9.52 12.95
C TRP A 17 17.03 8.26 12.22
N LEU A 18 18.00 8.36 11.30
CA LEU A 18 18.56 7.20 10.59
C LEU A 18 19.44 6.32 11.49
N GLN A 19 19.92 6.85 12.62
CA GLN A 19 20.85 6.18 13.53
C GLN A 19 20.20 5.76 14.86
N VAL A 20 18.88 5.97 15.02
CA VAL A 20 18.17 5.57 16.23
C VAL A 20 18.14 4.05 16.33
N PRO A 21 18.60 3.46 17.46
CA PRO A 21 18.40 2.05 17.71
C PRO A 21 16.92 1.76 17.95
N VAL A 22 16.46 0.60 17.52
CA VAL A 22 15.08 0.13 17.69
C VAL A 22 15.08 -0.97 18.71
N GLU A 23 14.26 -0.80 19.72
CA GLU A 23 13.96 -1.86 20.68
C GLU A 23 12.64 -2.52 20.24
N GLU A 24 12.68 -3.80 19.91
CA GLU A 24 11.53 -4.64 19.66
C GLU A 24 11.41 -5.65 20.79
N ARG A 25 10.19 -5.94 21.22
CA ARG A 25 9.90 -7.03 22.15
C ARG A 25 9.14 -8.12 21.40
N ASP A 26 9.65 -9.33 21.48
CA ASP A 26 8.94 -10.49 20.94
C ASP A 26 7.73 -10.87 21.82
N GLY A 27 6.95 -11.85 21.38
CA GLY A 27 5.76 -12.32 22.10
C GLY A 27 6.07 -12.85 23.52
N ASP A 28 7.31 -13.20 23.79
CA ASP A 28 7.80 -13.69 25.09
C ASP A 28 8.41 -12.58 25.97
N GLY A 29 8.32 -11.31 25.50
CA GLY A 29 8.82 -10.14 26.22
C GLY A 29 10.34 -9.93 26.14
N LYS A 30 11.07 -10.74 25.37
CA LYS A 30 12.51 -10.61 25.17
C LYS A 30 12.83 -9.39 24.30
N ARG A 31 13.78 -8.59 24.74
CA ARG A 31 14.22 -7.38 24.06
C ARG A 31 15.20 -7.72 22.93
N HIS A 32 14.91 -7.23 21.72
CA HIS A 32 15.82 -7.22 20.60
C HIS A 32 16.13 -5.78 20.22
N ILE A 33 17.43 -5.45 20.15
CA ILE A 33 17.87 -4.13 19.71
C ILE A 33 18.43 -4.28 18.31
N SER A 34 17.83 -3.56 17.34
CA SER A 34 18.28 -3.49 15.97
C SER A 34 18.57 -2.04 15.56
N GLY A 35 19.33 -1.83 14.48
CA GLY A 35 19.66 -0.48 14.03
C GLY A 35 20.83 0.15 14.77
N GLY A 36 20.79 1.46 15.00
CA GLY A 36 21.87 2.22 15.61
C GLY A 36 22.92 2.73 14.62
N LYS A 37 24.04 3.24 15.13
CA LYS A 37 25.11 3.88 14.32
C LYS A 37 25.77 2.95 13.28
N SER A 38 25.73 1.66 13.51
CA SER A 38 26.25 0.64 12.59
C SER A 38 25.26 0.22 11.51
N SER A 39 23.99 0.65 11.61
CA SER A 39 22.98 0.32 10.60
C SER A 39 23.26 1.06 9.31
N THR A 40 23.40 0.30 8.22
CA THR A 40 23.56 0.82 6.86
C THR A 40 22.24 0.81 6.08
N ARG A 41 21.16 0.29 6.68
CA ARG A 41 19.87 0.11 6.03
C ARG A 41 18.75 0.85 6.77
N GLY A 42 18.11 1.76 6.02
CA GLY A 42 16.78 2.30 6.28
C GLY A 42 16.53 2.91 7.66
N THR A 43 15.26 3.09 7.94
CA THR A 43 14.72 3.47 9.24
C THR A 43 13.84 2.33 9.75
N PRO A 44 13.64 2.25 11.07
CA PRO A 44 12.74 1.26 11.65
C PRO A 44 11.33 1.36 11.07
N GLN A 45 10.68 0.22 10.95
CA GLN A 45 9.27 0.16 10.61
C GLN A 45 8.46 0.87 11.70
N GLY A 46 7.55 1.77 11.32
CA GLY A 46 6.79 2.60 12.26
C GLY A 46 7.48 3.91 12.68
N GLY A 47 8.72 4.17 12.25
CA GLY A 47 9.40 5.44 12.51
C GLY A 47 8.71 6.62 11.82
N VAL A 48 8.58 7.75 12.53
CA VAL A 48 7.90 8.96 12.03
C VAL A 48 8.48 9.48 10.70
N ALA A 49 9.78 9.33 10.50
CA ALA A 49 10.47 9.77 9.28
C ALA A 49 10.39 8.75 8.13
N SER A 50 10.02 7.48 8.40
CA SER A 50 10.02 6.41 7.40
C SER A 50 9.15 6.70 6.18
N PRO A 51 7.90 7.21 6.30
CA PRO A 51 7.08 7.53 5.14
C PRO A 51 7.69 8.62 4.26
N LEU A 52 8.28 9.65 4.88
CA LEU A 52 8.95 10.74 4.13
C LEU A 52 10.15 10.22 3.34
N LEU A 53 10.96 9.36 3.95
CA LEU A 53 12.12 8.77 3.30
C LEU A 53 11.71 7.84 2.15
N SER A 54 10.68 7.03 2.34
CA SER A 54 10.10 6.18 1.30
C SER A 54 9.65 7.02 0.10
N VAL A 55 8.89 8.10 0.32
CA VAL A 55 8.45 9.01 -0.74
C VAL A 55 9.64 9.66 -1.48
N ILE A 56 10.72 10.03 -0.78
CA ILE A 56 11.91 10.61 -1.41
C ILE A 56 12.60 9.58 -2.34
N TYR A 57 12.73 8.32 -1.91
CA TYR A 57 13.30 7.26 -2.75
C TYR A 57 12.38 6.94 -3.92
N MET A 58 11.09 6.84 -3.68
CA MET A 58 10.11 6.60 -4.74
C MET A 58 10.08 7.74 -5.77
N ASN A 59 10.24 8.98 -5.33
CA ASN A 59 10.38 10.14 -6.23
C ASN A 59 11.61 10.01 -7.15
N ARG A 60 12.72 9.42 -6.67
CA ARG A 60 13.89 9.15 -7.52
C ARG A 60 13.57 8.14 -8.61
N PHE A 61 12.87 7.06 -8.27
CA PHE A 61 12.39 6.08 -9.26
C PHE A 61 11.49 6.74 -10.31
N LEU A 62 10.46 7.47 -9.88
CA LEU A 62 9.51 8.14 -10.76
C LEU A 62 10.18 9.21 -11.64
N LYS A 63 11.18 9.93 -11.09
CA LYS A 63 11.97 10.88 -11.88
C LYS A 63 12.76 10.18 -12.99
N HIS A 64 13.43 9.08 -12.68
CA HIS A 64 14.16 8.30 -13.69
C HIS A 64 13.22 7.73 -14.74
N TRP A 65 12.07 7.19 -14.33
CA TRP A 65 11.04 6.72 -15.25
C TRP A 65 10.67 7.78 -16.29
N ARG A 66 10.41 9.00 -15.84
CA ARG A 66 10.05 10.14 -16.72
C ARG A 66 11.21 10.60 -17.60
N LEU A 67 12.40 10.80 -17.01
CA LEU A 67 13.55 11.32 -17.73
C LEU A 67 14.09 10.36 -18.80
N THR A 68 13.88 9.07 -18.64
CA THR A 68 14.32 8.04 -19.60
C THR A 68 13.21 7.60 -20.57
N GLY A 69 12.08 8.31 -20.60
CA GLY A 69 10.98 8.03 -21.54
C GLY A 69 10.33 6.66 -21.40
N ARG A 70 10.38 6.05 -20.19
CA ARG A 70 9.90 4.67 -20.00
C ARG A 70 8.40 4.52 -20.15
N GLY A 71 7.65 5.58 -19.86
CA GLY A 71 6.21 5.61 -20.11
C GLY A 71 5.86 5.36 -21.58
N GLU A 72 6.56 6.04 -22.47
CA GLU A 72 6.40 5.88 -23.93
C GLU A 72 6.97 4.55 -24.42
N ALA A 73 8.20 4.22 -24.02
CA ALA A 73 8.89 3.00 -24.45
C ALA A 73 8.12 1.72 -24.08
N PHE A 74 7.44 1.69 -22.94
CA PHE A 74 6.67 0.53 -22.50
C PHE A 74 5.16 0.71 -22.67
N HIS A 75 4.70 1.77 -23.34
CA HIS A 75 3.28 2.15 -23.40
C HIS A 75 2.60 2.04 -22.03
N ALA A 76 3.22 2.65 -21.02
CA ALA A 76 2.90 2.37 -19.63
C ALA A 76 2.75 3.61 -18.77
N HIS A 77 1.86 3.49 -17.76
CA HIS A 77 1.66 4.48 -16.70
C HIS A 77 2.01 3.88 -15.35
N VAL A 78 2.75 4.62 -14.52
CA VAL A 78 3.04 4.24 -13.14
C VAL A 78 2.07 4.96 -12.21
N ILE A 79 1.40 4.20 -11.36
CA ILE A 79 0.56 4.69 -10.28
C ILE A 79 1.21 4.26 -8.98
N SER A 80 1.59 5.21 -8.13
CA SER A 80 2.28 4.92 -6.87
C SER A 80 1.56 5.54 -5.68
N TYR A 81 1.60 4.82 -4.57
CA TYR A 81 1.12 5.26 -3.27
C TYR A 81 2.13 4.81 -2.20
N ALA A 82 2.86 5.75 -1.61
CA ALA A 82 3.99 5.49 -0.72
C ALA A 82 5.02 4.55 -1.36
N ASP A 83 5.19 3.35 -0.84
CA ASP A 83 6.09 2.30 -1.33
C ASP A 83 5.39 1.29 -2.26
N ASP A 84 4.06 1.28 -2.29
CA ASP A 84 3.29 0.46 -3.23
C ASP A 84 3.12 1.15 -4.59
N PHE A 85 3.24 0.41 -5.68
CA PHE A 85 2.99 0.94 -7.02
C PHE A 85 2.52 -0.13 -8.00
N VAL A 86 1.82 0.32 -9.03
CA VAL A 86 1.36 -0.49 -10.16
C VAL A 86 1.82 0.17 -11.46
N ILE A 87 2.26 -0.65 -12.40
CA ILE A 87 2.61 -0.22 -13.77
C ILE A 87 1.58 -0.83 -14.71
N LEU A 88 0.76 0.03 -15.32
CA LEU A 88 -0.20 -0.37 -16.34
C LEU A 88 0.46 -0.24 -17.71
N SER A 89 0.72 -1.35 -18.38
CA SER A 89 1.42 -1.40 -19.67
C SER A 89 0.59 -2.08 -20.76
N ARG A 90 0.78 -1.67 -22.00
CA ARG A 90 0.20 -2.33 -23.18
C ARG A 90 1.28 -3.15 -23.90
N GLY A 91 1.36 -4.45 -23.54
CA GLY A 91 2.21 -5.42 -24.23
C GLY A 91 3.67 -5.51 -23.75
N HIS A 92 4.15 -4.55 -22.95
CA HIS A 92 5.56 -4.48 -22.51
C HIS A 92 5.73 -4.62 -20.99
N ALA A 93 4.87 -5.42 -20.34
CA ALA A 93 4.86 -5.51 -18.90
C ALA A 93 6.12 -6.20 -18.32
N GLU A 94 6.66 -7.20 -19.02
CA GLU A 94 7.88 -7.92 -18.61
C GLU A 94 9.13 -7.04 -18.76
N GLU A 95 9.23 -6.28 -19.86
CA GLU A 95 10.32 -5.32 -20.04
C GLU A 95 10.27 -4.21 -18.99
N ALA A 96 9.06 -3.71 -18.70
CA ALA A 96 8.85 -2.72 -17.65
C ALA A 96 9.25 -3.25 -16.27
N LEU A 97 8.93 -4.51 -15.95
CA LEU A 97 9.33 -5.18 -14.70
C LEU A 97 10.85 -5.34 -14.62
N THR A 98 11.48 -5.81 -15.71
CA THR A 98 12.94 -6.00 -15.79
C THR A 98 13.68 -4.69 -15.57
N TRP A 99 13.24 -3.62 -16.24
CA TRP A 99 13.81 -2.29 -16.05
C TRP A 99 13.59 -1.78 -14.61
N THR A 100 12.41 -2.02 -14.05
CA THR A 100 12.07 -1.62 -12.68
C THR A 100 12.98 -2.31 -11.67
N ARG A 101 13.24 -3.61 -11.80
CA ARG A 101 14.19 -4.36 -10.95
C ARG A 101 15.59 -3.74 -11.01
N ALA A 102 16.10 -3.52 -12.22
CA ALA A 102 17.41 -2.91 -12.42
C ALA A 102 17.49 -1.50 -11.80
N MET A 103 16.43 -0.71 -11.92
CA MET A 103 16.38 0.64 -11.36
C MET A 103 16.30 0.61 -9.83
N MET A 104 15.49 -0.29 -9.24
CA MET A 104 15.42 -0.45 -7.79
C MET A 104 16.77 -0.86 -7.20
N THR A 105 17.45 -1.80 -7.84
CA THR A 105 18.83 -2.19 -7.46
C THR A 105 19.80 -1.00 -7.47
N LYS A 106 19.75 -0.15 -8.51
CA LYS A 106 20.56 1.08 -8.57
C LYS A 106 20.24 2.07 -7.44
N LEU A 107 19.02 2.08 -6.95
CA LEU A 107 18.60 2.91 -5.82
C LEU A 107 18.93 2.27 -4.46
N GLY A 108 19.48 1.05 -4.43
CA GLY A 108 19.72 0.29 -3.21
C GLY A 108 18.43 -0.23 -2.57
N LEU A 109 17.36 -0.38 -3.38
CA LEU A 109 16.06 -0.91 -2.96
C LEU A 109 15.87 -2.32 -3.50
N THR A 110 15.07 -3.10 -2.80
CA THR A 110 14.73 -4.47 -3.20
C THR A 110 13.22 -4.57 -3.39
N LEU A 111 12.77 -5.14 -4.50
CA LEU A 111 11.37 -5.50 -4.69
C LEU A 111 11.02 -6.72 -3.83
N ASN A 112 9.82 -6.72 -3.29
CA ASN A 112 9.28 -7.91 -2.63
C ASN A 112 8.76 -8.86 -3.71
N GLU A 113 9.58 -9.84 -4.10
CA GLU A 113 9.26 -10.77 -5.19
C GLU A 113 7.99 -11.61 -4.91
N ALA A 114 7.69 -11.90 -3.64
CA ALA A 114 6.47 -12.63 -3.27
C ALA A 114 5.18 -11.80 -3.53
N LYS A 115 5.31 -10.47 -3.61
CA LYS A 115 4.18 -9.55 -3.89
C LYS A 115 4.25 -8.96 -5.30
N THR A 116 5.35 -9.17 -6.01
CA THR A 116 5.56 -8.63 -7.36
C THR A 116 5.12 -9.66 -8.40
N SER A 117 4.20 -9.29 -9.26
CA SER A 117 3.72 -10.17 -10.33
C SER A 117 3.28 -9.38 -11.55
N VAL A 118 3.43 -9.98 -12.73
CA VAL A 118 2.81 -9.49 -13.96
C VAL A 118 1.49 -10.20 -14.17
N LYS A 119 0.43 -9.43 -14.43
CA LYS A 119 -0.92 -9.94 -14.59
C LYS A 119 -1.59 -9.38 -15.83
N ASN A 120 -2.36 -10.22 -16.50
CA ASN A 120 -3.18 -9.76 -17.61
C ASN A 120 -4.51 -9.22 -17.09
N ALA A 121 -4.62 -7.90 -16.97
CA ALA A 121 -5.80 -7.22 -16.45
C ALA A 121 -7.11 -7.49 -17.23
N ARG A 122 -7.04 -8.06 -18.45
CA ARG A 122 -8.21 -8.50 -19.22
C ARG A 122 -8.73 -9.88 -18.80
N ARG A 123 -7.90 -10.66 -18.12
CA ARG A 123 -8.23 -12.07 -17.76
C ARG A 123 -8.35 -12.27 -16.26
N GLU A 124 -7.56 -11.54 -15.47
CA GLU A 124 -7.49 -11.73 -14.03
C GLU A 124 -7.45 -10.40 -13.28
N GLY A 125 -7.90 -10.44 -12.01
CA GLY A 125 -7.82 -9.28 -11.12
C GLY A 125 -6.52 -9.25 -10.32
N PHE A 126 -6.23 -8.08 -9.77
CA PHE A 126 -5.15 -7.86 -8.83
C PHE A 126 -5.58 -6.90 -7.71
N ASP A 127 -4.99 -7.08 -6.54
CA ASP A 127 -5.29 -6.23 -5.39
C ASP A 127 -4.32 -5.04 -5.34
N PHE A 128 -4.86 -3.84 -5.18
CA PHE A 128 -4.10 -2.62 -4.96
C PHE A 128 -4.87 -1.68 -4.03
N LEU A 129 -4.23 -1.20 -2.98
CA LEU A 129 -4.80 -0.29 -1.97
C LEU A 129 -6.14 -0.78 -1.39
N GLY A 130 -6.26 -2.07 -1.16
CA GLY A 130 -7.48 -2.67 -0.60
C GLY A 130 -8.61 -2.90 -1.59
N TYR A 131 -8.47 -2.44 -2.82
CA TYR A 131 -9.36 -2.77 -3.92
C TYR A 131 -8.85 -3.96 -4.72
N THR A 132 -9.76 -4.76 -5.26
CA THR A 132 -9.49 -5.67 -6.38
C THR A 132 -9.85 -4.95 -7.67
N LEU A 133 -8.85 -4.77 -8.52
CA LEU A 133 -8.98 -4.26 -9.88
C LEU A 133 -9.01 -5.45 -10.84
N GLY A 134 -10.00 -5.51 -11.74
CA GLY A 134 -10.11 -6.64 -12.65
C GLY A 134 -11.13 -6.43 -13.74
N PRO A 135 -11.23 -7.40 -14.70
CA PRO A 135 -12.15 -7.30 -15.81
C PRO A 135 -13.59 -7.32 -15.33
N ARG A 136 -14.37 -6.40 -15.79
CA ARG A 136 -15.81 -6.29 -15.57
C ARG A 136 -16.50 -6.10 -16.91
N HIS A 137 -17.74 -6.57 -17.00
CA HIS A 137 -18.58 -6.41 -18.18
C HIS A 137 -19.76 -5.50 -17.86
N LEU A 138 -20.14 -4.67 -18.79
CA LEU A 138 -21.38 -3.89 -18.67
C LEU A 138 -22.59 -4.83 -18.72
N PRO A 139 -23.67 -4.54 -17.94
CA PRO A 139 -24.84 -5.45 -17.83
C PRO A 139 -25.48 -5.83 -19.17
N ASN A 140 -25.37 -4.97 -20.17
CA ASN A 140 -26.05 -5.14 -21.48
C ASN A 140 -25.19 -5.86 -22.53
N GLY A 141 -24.36 -6.84 -22.12
CA GLY A 141 -23.53 -7.62 -23.07
C GLY A 141 -22.44 -6.80 -23.76
N GLY A 142 -22.11 -5.67 -23.18
CA GLY A 142 -21.23 -4.69 -23.76
C GLY A 142 -19.75 -4.93 -23.47
N ARG A 143 -19.01 -3.87 -23.64
CA ARG A 143 -17.54 -3.82 -23.53
C ARG A 143 -17.09 -4.22 -22.13
N TRP A 144 -15.97 -4.92 -22.08
CA TRP A 144 -15.25 -5.08 -20.83
C TRP A 144 -14.54 -3.76 -20.45
N TYR A 145 -14.38 -3.54 -19.15
CA TYR A 145 -13.60 -2.44 -18.59
C TYR A 145 -12.85 -2.93 -17.36
N LEU A 146 -11.78 -2.23 -16.99
CA LEU A 146 -11.07 -2.49 -15.74
C LEU A 146 -11.87 -1.84 -14.61
N GLY A 147 -12.60 -2.65 -13.87
CA GLY A 147 -13.41 -2.19 -12.74
C GLY A 147 -12.70 -2.37 -11.42
N ALA A 148 -13.20 -1.68 -10.40
CA ALA A 148 -12.73 -1.77 -9.02
C ALA A 148 -13.85 -2.28 -8.11
N SER A 149 -13.50 -3.05 -7.08
CA SER A 149 -14.38 -3.41 -5.97
C SER A 149 -13.55 -3.58 -4.70
N PRO A 150 -14.13 -3.44 -3.50
CA PRO A 150 -13.43 -3.78 -2.27
C PRO A 150 -12.87 -5.22 -2.34
N SER A 151 -11.60 -5.40 -1.99
CA SER A 151 -10.99 -6.74 -2.02
C SER A 151 -11.63 -7.66 -0.97
N LYS A 152 -11.63 -8.96 -1.23
CA LYS A 152 -12.11 -9.97 -0.27
C LYS A 152 -11.45 -9.80 1.11
N LYS A 153 -10.16 -9.46 1.12
CA LYS A 153 -9.40 -9.20 2.35
C LYS A 153 -9.90 -7.96 3.09
N SER A 154 -10.28 -6.90 2.37
CA SER A 154 -10.83 -5.66 2.97
C SER A 154 -12.22 -5.90 3.54
N VAL A 155 -13.07 -6.65 2.84
CA VAL A 155 -14.39 -7.08 3.33
C VAL A 155 -14.24 -7.93 4.59
N GLN A 156 -13.33 -8.91 4.57
CA GLN A 156 -13.10 -9.77 5.73
C GLN A 156 -12.60 -8.99 6.95
N ARG A 157 -11.71 -8.02 6.75
CA ARG A 157 -11.22 -7.15 7.84
C ARG A 157 -12.35 -6.35 8.51
N VAL A 158 -13.27 -5.78 7.75
CA VAL A 158 -14.39 -5.04 8.34
C VAL A 158 -15.36 -5.99 9.05
N LYS A 159 -15.61 -7.19 8.51
CA LYS A 159 -16.41 -8.23 9.17
C LYS A 159 -15.82 -8.64 10.52
N VAL A 160 -14.52 -8.84 10.61
CA VAL A 160 -13.83 -9.13 11.87
C VAL A 160 -14.00 -7.98 12.86
N LYS A 161 -13.76 -6.72 12.45
CA LYS A 161 -13.95 -5.56 13.34
C LYS A 161 -15.38 -5.40 13.84
N ILE A 162 -16.37 -5.66 12.98
CA ILE A 162 -17.78 -5.69 13.39
C ILE A 162 -18.00 -6.78 14.43
N GLY A 163 -17.38 -7.97 14.21
CA GLY A 163 -17.45 -9.09 15.12
C GLY A 163 -16.93 -8.79 16.50
N GLU A 164 -15.78 -8.17 16.58
CA GLU A 164 -15.16 -7.76 17.83
C GLU A 164 -16.03 -6.77 18.62
N LEU A 165 -16.83 -5.95 17.93
CA LEU A 165 -17.75 -5.00 18.58
C LEU A 165 -19.07 -5.64 19.00
N LEU A 166 -19.52 -6.66 18.29
CA LEU A 166 -20.82 -7.33 18.51
C LEU A 166 -20.68 -8.72 19.16
N VAL A 167 -19.63 -8.92 19.96
CA VAL A 167 -19.48 -10.19 20.71
C VAL A 167 -20.59 -10.38 21.72
N PRO A 168 -21.16 -11.58 21.85
CA PRO A 168 -22.05 -11.93 22.95
C PRO A 168 -21.34 -11.65 24.29
N GLY A 169 -22.00 -10.93 25.20
CA GLY A 169 -21.42 -10.57 26.48
C GLY A 169 -20.64 -9.26 26.53
N ASN A 170 -20.66 -8.47 25.46
CA ASN A 170 -20.15 -7.10 25.52
C ASN A 170 -20.90 -6.30 26.58
N LYS A 171 -20.20 -5.92 27.66
CA LYS A 171 -20.76 -5.16 28.80
C LYS A 171 -20.82 -3.63 28.56
N GLY A 172 -20.38 -3.15 27.39
CA GLY A 172 -20.44 -1.74 27.03
C GLY A 172 -21.87 -1.22 26.86
N ALA A 173 -22.12 0.03 27.18
CA ALA A 173 -23.40 0.68 26.90
C ALA A 173 -23.69 0.62 25.40
N TRP A 174 -24.93 0.26 25.02
CA TRP A 174 -25.30 0.09 23.62
C TRP A 174 -25.02 1.34 22.77
N ASP A 175 -25.20 2.52 23.31
CA ASP A 175 -24.93 3.78 22.60
C ASP A 175 -23.45 3.93 22.23
N GLU A 176 -22.53 3.49 23.09
CA GLU A 176 -21.09 3.50 22.79
C GLU A 176 -20.74 2.47 21.72
N VAL A 177 -21.27 1.25 21.83
CA VAL A 177 -21.08 0.19 20.84
C VAL A 177 -21.62 0.65 19.49
N ARG A 178 -22.82 1.21 19.43
CA ARG A 178 -23.45 1.77 18.23
C ARG A 178 -22.61 2.89 17.62
N ALA A 179 -22.10 3.81 18.44
CA ALA A 179 -21.26 4.90 17.96
C ALA A 179 -19.94 4.39 17.35
N ARG A 180 -19.31 3.39 17.97
CA ARG A 180 -18.09 2.75 17.46
C ARG A 180 -18.37 1.99 16.15
N LEU A 181 -19.45 1.21 16.10
CA LEU A 181 -19.88 0.48 14.91
C LEU A 181 -20.13 1.43 13.75
N ASN A 182 -20.89 2.49 13.96
CA ASN A 182 -21.16 3.51 12.94
C ASN A 182 -19.87 4.18 12.44
N ARG A 183 -18.91 4.44 13.31
CA ARG A 183 -17.61 5.00 12.91
C ARG A 183 -16.84 4.05 12.01
N VAL A 184 -16.82 2.75 12.32
CA VAL A 184 -16.16 1.72 11.49
C VAL A 184 -16.85 1.62 10.13
N LEU A 185 -18.18 1.51 10.11
CA LEU A 185 -18.95 1.37 8.86
C LEU A 185 -18.84 2.61 7.97
N ARG A 186 -18.99 3.81 8.54
CA ARG A 186 -18.83 5.07 7.80
C ARG A 186 -17.42 5.24 7.26
N GLY A 187 -16.38 4.94 8.06
CA GLY A 187 -15.00 5.03 7.60
C GLY A 187 -14.72 4.04 6.46
N TRP A 188 -15.22 2.81 6.57
CA TRP A 188 -15.07 1.80 5.54
C TRP A 188 -15.83 2.17 4.26
N SER A 189 -17.09 2.58 4.35
CA SER A 189 -17.90 2.98 3.18
C SER A 189 -17.36 4.24 2.51
N ALA A 190 -16.85 5.20 3.27
CA ALA A 190 -16.22 6.40 2.71
C ALA A 190 -14.94 6.09 1.93
N TYR A 191 -14.11 5.17 2.45
CA TYR A 191 -12.91 4.72 1.74
C TYR A 191 -13.27 3.92 0.48
N PHE A 192 -14.20 2.98 0.60
CA PHE A 192 -14.67 2.14 -0.50
C PHE A 192 -15.94 2.73 -1.15
N SER A 193 -15.82 3.95 -1.66
CA SER A 193 -16.93 4.66 -2.32
C SER A 193 -16.90 4.54 -3.85
N TYR A 194 -15.87 3.89 -4.41
CA TYR A 194 -15.66 3.81 -5.85
C TYR A 194 -15.81 2.38 -6.37
N GLY A 195 -16.40 2.23 -7.56
CA GLY A 195 -16.49 0.96 -8.29
C GLY A 195 -17.74 0.15 -7.98
N ALA A 196 -17.64 -1.18 -8.15
CA ALA A 196 -18.74 -2.13 -7.93
C ALA A 196 -18.84 -2.50 -6.45
N LEU A 197 -19.77 -1.93 -5.73
CA LEU A 197 -19.89 -2.01 -4.28
C LEU A 197 -20.94 -3.01 -3.79
N ALA A 198 -21.97 -3.30 -4.59
CA ALA A 198 -23.15 -4.07 -4.17
C ALA A 198 -22.78 -5.38 -3.47
N SER A 199 -21.99 -6.24 -4.13
CA SER A 199 -21.59 -7.53 -3.55
C SER A 199 -20.76 -7.41 -2.26
N ALA A 200 -20.00 -6.34 -2.11
CA ALA A 200 -19.21 -6.10 -0.91
C ALA A 200 -20.09 -5.63 0.26
N TYR A 201 -21.07 -4.76 -0.03
CA TYR A 201 -22.05 -4.32 0.96
C TYR A 201 -22.96 -5.47 1.42
N GLU A 202 -23.48 -6.26 0.48
CA GLU A 202 -24.26 -7.47 0.79
C GLU A 202 -23.46 -8.44 1.68
N ALA A 203 -22.17 -8.68 1.34
CA ALA A 203 -21.32 -9.55 2.14
C ALA A 203 -21.08 -9.01 3.57
N VAL A 204 -21.14 -7.69 3.78
CA VAL A 204 -21.03 -7.09 5.13
C VAL A 204 -22.34 -7.17 5.88
N GLN A 205 -23.49 -7.06 5.21
CA GLN A 205 -24.82 -7.15 5.82
C GLN A 205 -25.16 -8.57 6.25
N HIS A 206 -24.79 -9.58 5.45
CA HIS A 206 -25.03 -11.00 5.72
C HIS A 206 -23.86 -11.61 6.49
N ARG A 207 -23.77 -11.28 7.77
CA ARG A 207 -22.77 -11.85 8.65
C ARG A 207 -23.30 -13.04 9.42
#